data_b4cdb5f6eaa4785c21894f7ab6e023f4
#
_entry.id   b4cdb5f6eaa4785c21894f7ab6e023f4
#
_cell.length_a   1.000
_cell.length_b   1.000
_cell.length_c   1.000
_cell.angle_alpha   90.00
_cell.angle_beta   90.00
_cell.angle_gamma   90.00
#
_symmetry.space_group_name_H-M   'P 1'
#
loop_
_entity.id
_entity.type
_entity.pdbx_description
1 polymer ?
#
loop_
_entity_poly.entity_id
_entity_poly.type
_entity_poly.pdbx_seq_one_letter_code
_entity_poly.pdbx_strand_id
1 'polypeptide(L)'
;MDQIVRHLKSSRRVFLASHTQPDGDAIGSLLALGLSLERLNIRSALYNESHIPAVYRFLPGVAAITRRFDSQADFDTAVILDCGSLKRIGAAAAAVSQIPVIINVDHHVTNTGFGHLQLIDTSACSTAEIVYRLIKQLATPIDKAVATAIYTGILTDTGSFRFANTNSAAFSICDEMVRRGVTPSEVAQHVYGTYSMGRIKLLNLALDSIEISTNGKLSLMTLTRQMLRETNTLPEDADGIINYAKRIQDVRVAVLIQENGNGESPSNCPGRFHVSLRSDGTVDVAAIAAAFGGGGHCNAAGFNIEADMGELKSKIFDLAQKI
;
A
#
# COMPACT_ATOMS: atom_id res chain seq x y z
N MET A 1 12.50 -19.69 4.15
CA MET A 1 13.57 -18.73 3.84
C MET A 1 14.67 -19.37 2.98
N ASP A 2 15.39 -20.41 3.43
CA ASP A 2 16.55 -21.02 2.71
C ASP A 2 16.24 -21.51 1.31
N GLN A 3 15.06 -22.08 1.09
CA GLN A 3 14.64 -22.53 -0.23
C GLN A 3 14.47 -21.34 -1.18
N ILE A 4 13.89 -20.24 -0.71
CA ILE A 4 13.71 -18.99 -1.48
C ILE A 4 15.07 -18.39 -1.83
N VAL A 5 15.99 -18.31 -0.86
CA VAL A 5 17.36 -17.82 -1.07
C VAL A 5 18.10 -18.64 -2.14
N ARG A 6 18.04 -19.97 -2.04
CA ARG A 6 18.66 -20.86 -3.04
C ARG A 6 18.04 -20.65 -4.42
N HIS A 7 16.72 -20.55 -4.48
CA HIS A 7 16.02 -20.36 -5.75
C HIS A 7 16.39 -19.02 -6.38
N LEU A 8 16.33 -17.91 -5.63
CA LEU A 8 16.70 -16.60 -6.14
C LEU A 8 18.13 -16.54 -6.65
N LYS A 9 19.10 -17.18 -5.94
CA LYS A 9 20.51 -17.24 -6.39
C LYS A 9 20.70 -18.03 -7.69
N SER A 10 19.78 -18.92 -8.04
CA SER A 10 19.81 -19.69 -9.29
C SER A 10 18.96 -19.08 -10.40
N SER A 11 18.14 -18.07 -10.09
CA SER A 11 17.27 -17.40 -11.06
C SER A 11 18.08 -16.54 -12.04
N ARG A 12 17.66 -16.52 -13.30
CA ARG A 12 18.32 -15.74 -14.36
C ARG A 12 17.61 -14.40 -14.58
N ARG A 13 16.28 -14.40 -14.52
CA ARG A 13 15.46 -13.21 -14.74
C ARG A 13 14.23 -13.22 -13.85
N VAL A 14 14.20 -12.29 -12.91
CA VAL A 14 13.17 -12.20 -11.87
C VAL A 14 12.21 -11.05 -12.18
N PHE A 15 10.92 -11.33 -12.14
CA PHE A 15 9.87 -10.31 -12.14
C PHE A 15 9.52 -9.97 -10.69
N LEU A 16 9.54 -8.70 -10.34
CA LEU A 16 9.18 -8.19 -9.02
C LEU A 16 7.94 -7.31 -9.14
N ALA A 17 6.93 -7.57 -8.34
CA ALA A 17 5.72 -6.76 -8.33
C ALA A 17 5.17 -6.55 -6.91
N SER A 18 4.46 -5.44 -6.71
CA SER A 18 3.68 -5.14 -5.52
C SER A 18 2.23 -4.78 -5.88
N HIS A 19 1.38 -4.56 -4.87
CA HIS A 19 -0.03 -4.28 -5.10
C HIS A 19 -0.30 -2.95 -5.81
N THR A 20 -1.42 -2.89 -6.55
CA THR A 20 -1.95 -1.63 -7.12
C THR A 20 -2.25 -0.63 -6.01
N GLN A 21 -2.14 0.67 -6.31
CA GLN A 21 -2.22 1.76 -5.33
C GLN A 21 -1.18 1.55 -4.20
N PRO A 22 0.12 1.52 -4.57
CA PRO A 22 1.17 1.12 -3.66
C PRO A 22 1.40 2.18 -2.59
N ASP A 23 1.63 1.72 -1.38
CA ASP A 23 2.11 2.54 -0.27
C ASP A 23 3.64 2.47 -0.12
N GLY A 24 4.16 2.97 1.00
CA GLY A 24 5.61 3.01 1.22
C GLY A 24 6.21 1.64 1.50
N ASP A 25 5.45 0.68 2.06
CA ASP A 25 5.93 -0.68 2.27
C ASP A 25 6.02 -1.44 0.95
N ALA A 26 5.00 -1.34 0.11
CA ALA A 26 4.98 -1.93 -1.22
C ALA A 26 6.17 -1.45 -2.09
N ILE A 27 6.41 -0.13 -2.13
CA ILE A 27 7.50 0.46 -2.93
C ILE A 27 8.86 0.22 -2.27
N GLY A 28 8.97 0.38 -0.96
CA GLY A 28 10.19 0.12 -0.20
C GLY A 28 10.67 -1.31 -0.35
N SER A 29 9.77 -2.27 -0.19
CA SER A 29 10.04 -3.71 -0.36
C SER A 29 10.47 -4.04 -1.80
N LEU A 30 9.75 -3.49 -2.79
CA LEU A 30 10.04 -3.69 -4.21
C LEU A 30 11.45 -3.19 -4.57
N LEU A 31 11.79 -1.97 -4.16
CA LEU A 31 13.09 -1.36 -4.44
C LEU A 31 14.22 -2.04 -3.67
N ALA A 32 14.02 -2.33 -2.38
CA ALA A 32 15.06 -2.96 -1.56
C ALA A 32 15.47 -4.33 -2.13
N LEU A 33 14.50 -5.15 -2.52
CA LEU A 33 14.81 -6.45 -3.13
C LEU A 33 15.40 -6.29 -4.53
N GLY A 34 14.82 -5.44 -5.38
CA GLY A 34 15.33 -5.20 -6.74
C GLY A 34 16.79 -4.74 -6.77
N LEU A 35 17.13 -3.73 -5.97
CA LEU A 35 18.49 -3.26 -5.81
C LEU A 35 19.44 -4.34 -5.27
N SER A 36 18.95 -5.22 -4.39
CA SER A 36 19.77 -6.30 -3.83
C SER A 36 20.02 -7.41 -4.85
N LEU A 37 19.04 -7.76 -5.68
CA LEU A 37 19.20 -8.74 -6.77
C LEU A 37 20.17 -8.24 -7.85
N GLU A 38 20.12 -6.94 -8.18
CA GLU A 38 21.07 -6.32 -9.10
C GLU A 38 22.54 -6.53 -8.67
N ARG A 39 22.81 -6.41 -7.34
CA ARG A 39 24.16 -6.66 -6.78
C ARG A 39 24.61 -8.13 -6.87
N LEU A 40 23.68 -9.05 -7.01
CA LEU A 40 23.96 -10.45 -7.30
C LEU A 40 24.08 -10.73 -8.81
N ASN A 41 24.02 -9.70 -9.65
CA ASN A 41 23.95 -9.79 -11.11
C ASN A 41 22.73 -10.61 -11.60
N ILE A 42 21.65 -10.65 -10.81
CA ILE A 42 20.39 -11.26 -11.19
C ILE A 42 19.55 -10.18 -11.89
N ARG A 43 19.20 -10.42 -13.15
CA ARG A 43 18.37 -9.49 -13.91
C ARG A 43 16.98 -9.42 -13.31
N SER A 44 16.51 -8.24 -12.95
CA SER A 44 15.16 -8.05 -12.42
C SER A 44 14.41 -6.96 -13.18
N ALA A 45 13.08 -7.15 -13.29
CA ALA A 45 12.14 -6.14 -13.76
C ALA A 45 11.21 -5.78 -12.61
N LEU A 46 11.13 -4.48 -12.28
CA LEU A 46 10.28 -3.97 -11.21
C LEU A 46 8.98 -3.45 -11.82
N TYR A 47 7.85 -3.86 -11.28
CA TYR A 47 6.53 -3.55 -11.80
C TYR A 47 5.58 -3.07 -10.70
N ASN A 48 4.86 -2.01 -11.00
CA ASN A 48 3.63 -1.64 -10.33
C ASN A 48 2.66 -1.04 -11.35
N GLU A 49 1.44 -1.51 -11.42
CA GLU A 49 0.46 -1.03 -12.40
C GLU A 49 0.08 0.44 -12.18
N SER A 50 0.07 0.87 -10.93
CA SER A 50 -0.30 2.23 -10.55
C SER A 50 0.85 3.22 -10.73
N HIS A 51 0.52 4.50 -10.77
CA HIS A 51 1.52 5.55 -10.60
C HIS A 51 2.11 5.49 -9.19
N ILE A 52 3.42 5.73 -9.12
CA ILE A 52 4.09 5.84 -7.83
C ILE A 52 3.71 7.18 -7.18
N PRO A 53 3.15 7.16 -5.96
CA PRO A 53 2.81 8.38 -5.23
C PRO A 53 3.99 9.35 -5.14
N ALA A 54 3.72 10.65 -5.25
CA ALA A 54 4.75 11.68 -5.28
C ALA A 54 5.69 11.63 -4.07
N VAL A 55 5.14 11.28 -2.92
CA VAL A 55 5.86 11.18 -1.63
C VAL A 55 6.92 10.07 -1.59
N TYR A 56 6.88 9.10 -2.53
CA TYR A 56 7.88 8.01 -2.61
C TYR A 56 8.83 8.16 -3.80
N ARG A 57 8.66 9.18 -4.64
CA ARG A 57 9.52 9.38 -5.84
C ARG A 57 10.96 9.78 -5.52
N PHE A 58 11.26 10.12 -4.27
CA PHE A 58 12.62 10.38 -3.79
C PHE A 58 13.45 9.12 -3.61
N LEU A 59 12.81 7.94 -3.55
CA LEU A 59 13.50 6.68 -3.29
C LEU A 59 14.46 6.33 -4.45
N PRO A 60 15.72 5.97 -4.12
CA PRO A 60 16.68 5.53 -5.13
C PRO A 60 16.15 4.32 -5.92
N GLY A 61 16.30 4.37 -7.24
CA GLY A 61 15.86 3.29 -8.13
C GLY A 61 14.38 3.34 -8.53
N VAL A 62 13.58 4.27 -7.99
CA VAL A 62 12.13 4.35 -8.29
C VAL A 62 11.81 4.50 -9.77
N ALA A 63 12.68 5.16 -10.54
CA ALA A 63 12.53 5.31 -11.99
C ALA A 63 12.61 3.99 -12.77
N ALA A 64 13.15 2.93 -12.17
CA ALA A 64 13.19 1.59 -12.77
C ALA A 64 11.86 0.83 -12.65
N ILE A 65 10.91 1.31 -11.85
CA ILE A 65 9.60 0.69 -11.72
C ILE A 65 8.78 1.01 -12.97
N THR A 66 8.38 -0.03 -13.70
CA THR A 66 7.58 0.09 -14.92
C THR A 66 6.11 -0.24 -14.65
N ARG A 67 5.22 0.40 -15.41
CA ARG A 67 3.77 0.14 -15.38
C ARG A 67 3.33 -0.84 -16.46
N ARG A 68 4.25 -1.31 -17.29
CA ARG A 68 3.95 -2.26 -18.37
C ARG A 68 4.64 -3.58 -18.09
N PHE A 69 3.85 -4.65 -18.14
CA PHE A 69 4.37 -6.00 -18.12
C PHE A 69 4.95 -6.34 -19.49
N ASP A 70 6.20 -6.77 -19.54
CA ASP A 70 6.82 -7.25 -20.77
C ASP A 70 6.50 -8.73 -20.97
N SER A 71 5.48 -9.01 -21.77
CA SER A 71 5.05 -10.38 -22.08
C SER A 71 6.03 -11.17 -22.95
N GLN A 72 7.02 -10.51 -23.54
CA GLN A 72 8.08 -11.16 -24.32
C GLN A 72 9.30 -11.52 -23.48
N ALA A 73 9.34 -11.05 -22.24
CA ALA A 73 10.44 -11.36 -21.35
C ALA A 73 10.34 -12.78 -20.79
N ASP A 74 11.42 -13.54 -20.91
CA ASP A 74 11.53 -14.91 -20.38
C ASP A 74 11.88 -14.86 -18.88
N PHE A 75 10.86 -14.60 -18.05
CA PHE A 75 11.00 -14.64 -16.60
C PHE A 75 10.92 -16.09 -16.10
N ASP A 76 11.90 -16.53 -15.34
CA ASP A 76 11.87 -17.84 -14.68
C ASP A 76 11.26 -17.79 -13.27
N THR A 77 11.23 -16.61 -12.68
CA THR A 77 10.76 -16.38 -11.31
C THR A 77 9.96 -15.08 -11.23
N ALA A 78 8.84 -15.11 -10.50
CA ALA A 78 8.13 -13.92 -10.06
C ALA A 78 8.19 -13.83 -8.53
N VAL A 79 8.52 -12.65 -7.98
CA VAL A 79 8.40 -12.36 -6.55
C VAL A 79 7.32 -11.30 -6.37
N ILE A 80 6.28 -11.66 -5.67
CA ILE A 80 5.15 -10.80 -5.37
C ILE A 80 5.25 -10.35 -3.93
N LEU A 81 5.40 -9.05 -3.75
CA LEU A 81 5.70 -8.40 -2.49
C LEU A 81 4.46 -7.65 -1.98
N ASP A 82 4.20 -7.77 -0.70
CA ASP A 82 3.16 -7.00 -0.03
C ASP A 82 1.76 -7.19 -0.64
N CYS A 83 1.44 -8.42 -1.00
CA CYS A 83 0.19 -8.79 -1.65
C CYS A 83 -0.47 -9.98 -0.96
N GLY A 84 -1.65 -9.78 -0.40
CA GLY A 84 -2.47 -10.85 0.16
C GLY A 84 -3.06 -11.80 -0.90
N SER A 85 -3.08 -11.41 -2.18
CA SER A 85 -3.46 -12.26 -3.31
C SER A 85 -2.80 -11.80 -4.61
N LEU A 86 -2.61 -12.73 -5.56
CA LEU A 86 -1.98 -12.41 -6.85
C LEU A 86 -2.75 -11.36 -7.65
N LYS A 87 -4.07 -11.33 -7.53
CA LYS A 87 -4.93 -10.34 -8.23
C LYS A 87 -4.62 -8.90 -7.86
N ARG A 88 -4.02 -8.67 -6.68
CA ARG A 88 -3.65 -7.34 -6.21
C ARG A 88 -2.58 -6.64 -7.05
N ILE A 89 -1.81 -7.37 -7.87
CA ILE A 89 -0.85 -6.74 -8.79
C ILE A 89 -1.51 -6.14 -10.06
N GLY A 90 -2.83 -6.28 -10.21
CA GLY A 90 -3.59 -5.71 -11.33
C GLY A 90 -3.60 -6.59 -12.58
N ALA A 91 -3.66 -5.96 -13.76
CA ALA A 91 -3.86 -6.63 -15.05
C ALA A 91 -2.75 -7.65 -15.39
N ALA A 92 -1.54 -7.48 -14.85
CA ALA A 92 -0.46 -8.43 -15.07
C ALA A 92 -0.67 -9.79 -14.39
N ALA A 93 -1.62 -9.93 -13.46
CA ALA A 93 -1.81 -11.13 -12.65
C ALA A 93 -1.98 -12.42 -13.48
N ALA A 94 -2.77 -12.36 -14.56
CA ALA A 94 -3.00 -13.53 -15.43
C ALA A 94 -1.72 -13.97 -16.17
N ALA A 95 -0.92 -13.03 -16.65
CA ALA A 95 0.34 -13.34 -17.32
C ALA A 95 1.40 -13.83 -16.32
N VAL A 96 1.49 -13.19 -15.15
CA VAL A 96 2.41 -13.58 -14.07
C VAL A 96 2.11 -14.98 -13.54
N SER A 97 0.83 -15.40 -13.54
CA SER A 97 0.46 -16.76 -13.13
C SER A 97 1.05 -17.87 -14.00
N GLN A 98 1.57 -17.55 -15.18
CA GLN A 98 2.24 -18.48 -16.10
C GLN A 98 3.75 -18.54 -15.88
N ILE A 99 4.34 -17.69 -15.03
CA ILE A 99 5.77 -17.75 -14.71
C ILE A 99 6.06 -19.03 -13.91
N PRO A 100 7.11 -19.80 -14.26
CA PRO A 100 7.36 -21.12 -13.69
C PRO A 100 7.38 -21.18 -12.16
N VAL A 101 7.98 -20.18 -11.52
CA VAL A 101 8.02 -20.12 -10.05
C VAL A 101 7.52 -18.75 -9.56
N ILE A 102 6.51 -18.78 -8.71
CA ILE A 102 5.98 -17.61 -8.02
C ILE A 102 6.35 -17.69 -6.55
N ILE A 103 6.98 -16.65 -6.04
CA ILE A 103 7.32 -16.46 -4.63
C ILE A 103 6.43 -15.35 -4.08
N ASN A 104 5.70 -15.64 -3.01
CA ASN A 104 4.94 -14.62 -2.28
C ASN A 104 5.67 -14.23 -0.99
N VAL A 105 5.94 -12.95 -0.82
CA VAL A 105 6.55 -12.37 0.39
C VAL A 105 5.59 -11.33 0.94
N ASP A 106 5.02 -11.57 2.13
CA ASP A 106 3.93 -10.78 2.64
C ASP A 106 3.79 -10.86 4.17
N HIS A 107 3.15 -9.85 4.78
CA HIS A 107 2.84 -9.84 6.21
C HIS A 107 1.33 -9.77 6.51
N HIS A 108 0.48 -9.72 5.50
CA HIS A 108 -0.96 -9.60 5.67
C HIS A 108 -1.60 -10.87 6.27
N VAL A 109 -2.40 -10.71 7.33
CA VAL A 109 -3.19 -11.82 7.93
C VAL A 109 -4.22 -12.39 6.97
N THR A 110 -4.66 -11.59 5.98
CA THR A 110 -5.64 -11.99 4.94
C THR A 110 -4.99 -12.65 3.73
N ASN A 111 -3.71 -12.98 3.79
CA ASN A 111 -3.01 -13.62 2.67
C ASN A 111 -3.63 -14.96 2.32
N THR A 112 -3.85 -15.20 1.02
CA THR A 112 -4.48 -16.42 0.49
C THR A 112 -3.53 -17.60 0.37
N GLY A 113 -2.25 -17.43 0.73
CA GLY A 113 -1.23 -18.48 0.61
C GLY A 113 -0.91 -18.85 -0.84
N PHE A 114 -0.98 -17.91 -1.78
CA PHE A 114 -0.67 -18.16 -3.18
C PHE A 114 0.84 -18.24 -3.44
N GLY A 115 1.18 -18.79 -4.61
CA GLY A 115 2.57 -18.95 -5.04
C GLY A 115 3.15 -20.33 -4.69
N HIS A 116 4.21 -20.68 -5.39
CA HIS A 116 4.91 -21.97 -5.23
C HIS A 116 5.80 -21.98 -3.98
N LEU A 117 6.36 -20.81 -3.64
CA LEU A 117 7.15 -20.57 -2.44
C LEU A 117 6.53 -19.38 -1.69
N GLN A 118 6.46 -19.49 -0.37
CA GLN A 118 5.81 -18.51 0.46
C GLN A 118 6.71 -18.10 1.62
N LEU A 119 6.80 -16.81 1.87
CA LEU A 119 7.46 -16.20 3.00
C LEU A 119 6.48 -15.22 3.65
N ILE A 120 5.50 -15.78 4.33
CA ILE A 120 4.41 -15.03 4.96
C ILE A 120 4.69 -14.99 6.46
N ASP A 121 4.79 -13.79 7.03
CA ASP A 121 5.01 -13.58 8.45
C ASP A 121 4.12 -12.46 8.97
N THR A 122 2.98 -12.84 9.52
CA THR A 122 1.98 -11.90 10.04
C THR A 122 2.39 -11.22 11.35
N SER A 123 3.52 -11.61 11.94
CA SER A 123 4.11 -10.96 13.11
C SER A 123 5.12 -9.86 12.74
N ALA A 124 5.55 -9.81 11.47
CA ALA A 124 6.40 -8.75 10.97
C ALA A 124 5.64 -7.41 10.94
N CYS A 125 6.34 -6.33 11.26
CA CYS A 125 5.74 -4.99 11.24
C CYS A 125 5.39 -4.49 9.83
N SER A 126 6.02 -5.08 8.81
CA SER A 126 5.85 -4.74 7.39
C SER A 126 6.50 -5.82 6.51
N THR A 127 6.17 -5.83 5.23
CA THR A 127 6.86 -6.66 4.24
C THR A 127 8.34 -6.25 4.12
N ALA A 128 8.68 -4.97 4.31
CA ALA A 128 10.06 -4.49 4.30
C ALA A 128 10.92 -5.12 5.42
N GLU A 129 10.35 -5.44 6.59
CA GLU A 129 11.03 -6.24 7.62
C GLU A 129 11.39 -7.64 7.09
N ILE A 130 10.47 -8.30 6.40
CA ILE A 130 10.70 -9.64 5.84
C ILE A 130 11.75 -9.58 4.73
N VAL A 131 11.66 -8.57 3.86
CA VAL A 131 12.65 -8.32 2.79
C VAL A 131 14.03 -8.03 3.37
N TYR A 132 14.14 -7.25 4.45
CA TYR A 132 15.41 -7.04 5.15
C TYR A 132 16.02 -8.39 5.58
N ARG A 133 15.24 -9.26 6.22
CA ARG A 133 15.71 -10.59 6.65
C ARG A 133 16.14 -11.46 5.45
N LEU A 134 15.42 -11.38 4.34
CA LEU A 134 15.76 -12.08 3.10
C LEU A 134 17.07 -11.56 2.50
N ILE A 135 17.28 -10.25 2.46
CA ILE A 135 18.52 -9.61 1.97
C ILE A 135 19.73 -10.01 2.83
N LYS A 136 19.56 -10.07 4.15
CA LYS A 136 20.63 -10.55 5.06
C LYS A 136 21.03 -12.00 4.75
N GLN A 137 20.07 -12.89 4.44
CA GLN A 137 20.35 -14.27 4.06
C GLN A 137 20.88 -14.42 2.62
N LEU A 138 20.53 -13.52 1.71
CA LEU A 138 21.15 -13.44 0.39
C LEU A 138 22.62 -13.04 0.49
N ALA A 139 23.04 -12.49 1.63
CA ALA A 139 24.38 -11.96 1.91
C ALA A 139 24.77 -10.80 0.97
N THR A 140 23.79 -10.00 0.55
CA THR A 140 24.06 -8.78 -0.25
C THR A 140 24.31 -7.58 0.66
N PRO A 141 25.19 -6.65 0.26
CA PRO A 141 25.41 -5.41 1.01
C PRO A 141 24.12 -4.58 1.07
N ILE A 142 23.84 -4.05 2.27
CA ILE A 142 22.80 -3.04 2.47
C ILE A 142 23.50 -1.68 2.43
N ASP A 143 23.50 -1.02 1.30
CA ASP A 143 23.98 0.36 1.18
C ASP A 143 22.87 1.38 1.51
N LYS A 144 23.18 2.68 1.40
CA LYS A 144 22.23 3.75 1.71
C LYS A 144 20.93 3.64 0.86
N ALA A 145 21.01 3.20 -0.39
CA ALA A 145 19.83 3.10 -1.26
C ALA A 145 18.86 2.02 -0.77
N VAL A 146 19.37 0.80 -0.54
CA VAL A 146 18.58 -0.31 0.04
C VAL A 146 18.09 0.05 1.43
N ALA A 147 18.94 0.66 2.26
CA ALA A 147 18.59 1.07 3.61
C ALA A 147 17.45 2.09 3.63
N THR A 148 17.46 3.09 2.71
CA THR A 148 16.41 4.10 2.60
C THR A 148 15.08 3.45 2.22
N ALA A 149 15.09 2.48 1.29
CA ALA A 149 13.90 1.76 0.87
C ALA A 149 13.29 0.94 2.03
N ILE A 150 14.11 0.17 2.76
CA ILE A 150 13.67 -0.61 3.94
C ILE A 150 13.13 0.32 5.03
N TYR A 151 13.86 1.39 5.36
CA TYR A 151 13.44 2.36 6.38
C TYR A 151 12.09 2.99 6.04
N THR A 152 11.89 3.37 4.77
CA THR A 152 10.64 3.97 4.31
C THR A 152 9.48 2.99 4.45
N GLY A 153 9.64 1.73 4.05
CA GLY A 153 8.60 0.70 4.20
C GLY A 153 8.19 0.53 5.67
N ILE A 154 9.17 0.34 6.56
CA ILE A 154 8.89 0.20 8.00
C ILE A 154 8.23 1.45 8.58
N LEU A 155 8.76 2.65 8.26
CA LEU A 155 8.21 3.92 8.76
C LEU A 155 6.75 4.10 8.39
N THR A 156 6.40 3.82 7.14
CA THR A 156 5.04 4.08 6.63
C THR A 156 4.04 3.07 7.16
N ASP A 157 4.36 1.78 7.14
CA ASP A 157 3.43 0.73 7.57
C ASP A 157 3.21 0.68 9.08
N THR A 158 4.20 1.11 9.86
CA THR A 158 4.04 1.31 11.32
C THR A 158 3.36 2.65 11.67
N GLY A 159 2.95 3.44 10.68
CA GLY A 159 2.39 4.76 10.88
C GLY A 159 3.30 5.69 11.68
N SER A 160 4.60 5.69 11.38
CA SER A 160 5.67 6.36 12.15
C SER A 160 5.77 5.80 13.57
N PHE A 161 5.79 4.48 13.70
CA PHE A 161 5.94 3.73 14.96
C PHE A 161 4.78 3.94 15.96
N ARG A 162 3.57 4.28 15.46
CA ARG A 162 2.38 4.54 16.28
C ARG A 162 1.35 3.43 16.22
N PHE A 163 1.43 2.53 15.23
CA PHE A 163 0.46 1.45 15.07
C PHE A 163 0.83 0.22 15.87
N ALA A 164 -0.18 -0.63 16.13
CA ALA A 164 -0.02 -1.83 16.95
C ALA A 164 0.92 -2.89 16.36
N ASN A 165 1.17 -2.86 15.04
CA ASN A 165 2.15 -3.72 14.36
C ASN A 165 3.62 -3.31 14.66
N THR A 166 3.85 -2.17 15.31
CA THR A 166 5.20 -1.75 15.69
C THR A 166 5.79 -2.71 16.72
N ASN A 167 6.83 -3.42 16.33
CA ASN A 167 7.53 -4.41 17.15
C ASN A 167 8.99 -3.97 17.44
N SER A 168 9.73 -4.71 18.26
CA SER A 168 11.13 -4.41 18.59
C SER A 168 12.05 -4.55 17.37
N ALA A 169 11.72 -5.41 16.41
CA ALA A 169 12.48 -5.57 15.18
C ALA A 169 12.42 -4.29 14.32
N ALA A 170 11.27 -3.61 14.26
CA ALA A 170 11.13 -2.33 13.56
C ALA A 170 12.19 -1.31 14.02
N PHE A 171 12.35 -1.12 15.33
CA PHE A 171 13.35 -0.20 15.87
C PHE A 171 14.79 -0.67 15.63
N SER A 172 15.06 -1.97 15.80
CA SER A 172 16.38 -2.53 15.59
C SER A 172 16.85 -2.44 14.14
N ILE A 173 15.95 -2.72 13.19
CA ILE A 173 16.24 -2.58 11.77
C ILE A 173 16.43 -1.11 11.42
N CYS A 174 15.55 -0.22 11.87
CA CYS A 174 15.67 1.22 11.60
C CYS A 174 16.96 1.80 12.17
N ASP A 175 17.43 1.36 13.36
CA ASP A 175 18.75 1.73 13.89
C ASP A 175 19.87 1.31 12.93
N GLU A 176 19.86 0.05 12.43
CA GLU A 176 20.84 -0.37 11.42
C GLU A 176 20.73 0.48 10.14
N MET A 177 19.54 0.82 9.67
CA MET A 177 19.37 1.64 8.45
C MET A 177 19.96 3.05 8.66
N VAL A 178 19.76 3.65 9.83
CA VAL A 178 20.36 4.94 10.18
C VAL A 178 21.89 4.85 10.18
N ARG A 179 22.47 3.81 10.77
CA ARG A 179 23.91 3.55 10.69
C ARG A 179 24.44 3.34 9.28
N ARG A 180 23.59 2.92 8.34
CA ARG A 180 23.89 2.80 6.91
C ARG A 180 23.74 4.13 6.14
N GLY A 181 23.47 5.23 6.84
CA GLY A 181 23.43 6.57 6.28
C GLY A 181 22.03 7.08 5.90
N VAL A 182 20.95 6.43 6.35
CA VAL A 182 19.62 6.99 6.24
C VAL A 182 19.49 8.18 7.19
N THR A 183 18.95 9.29 6.68
CA THR A 183 18.61 10.46 7.48
C THR A 183 17.10 10.44 7.77
N PRO A 184 16.66 10.08 9.00
CA PRO A 184 15.23 9.96 9.33
C PRO A 184 14.41 11.21 9.02
N SER A 185 14.96 12.40 9.28
CA SER A 185 14.31 13.67 9.02
C SER A 185 14.09 13.93 7.52
N GLU A 186 15.04 13.55 6.65
CA GLU A 186 14.90 13.66 5.19
C GLU A 186 13.76 12.75 4.70
N VAL A 187 13.74 11.48 5.15
CA VAL A 187 12.68 10.55 4.78
C VAL A 187 11.32 11.06 5.27
N ALA A 188 11.23 11.49 6.54
CA ALA A 188 10.00 12.02 7.11
C ALA A 188 9.52 13.29 6.37
N GLN A 189 10.45 14.15 5.95
CA GLN A 189 10.11 15.34 5.17
C GLN A 189 9.52 14.99 3.80
N HIS A 190 10.05 13.99 3.11
CA HIS A 190 9.49 13.53 1.83
C HIS A 190 8.13 12.88 2.01
N VAL A 191 7.97 12.02 3.01
CA VAL A 191 6.73 11.26 3.22
C VAL A 191 5.62 12.11 3.82
N TYR A 192 5.93 13.05 4.74
CA TYR A 192 4.94 13.77 5.53
C TYR A 192 5.05 15.30 5.46
N GLY A 193 6.17 15.83 5.00
CA GLY A 193 6.56 17.23 5.23
C GLY A 193 6.21 18.21 4.13
N THR A 194 5.78 17.76 2.94
CA THR A 194 5.58 18.66 1.81
C THR A 194 4.24 18.41 1.13
N TYR A 195 3.29 19.29 1.34
CA TYR A 195 2.01 19.30 0.63
C TYR A 195 1.96 20.45 -0.37
N SER A 196 1.44 20.20 -1.57
CA SER A 196 1.11 21.25 -2.51
C SER A 196 -0.02 22.13 -1.94
N MET A 197 -0.10 23.37 -2.36
CA MET A 197 -1.25 24.24 -2.01
C MET A 197 -2.57 23.61 -2.46
N GLY A 198 -2.57 22.88 -3.60
CA GLY A 198 -3.73 22.14 -4.07
C GLY A 198 -4.17 21.09 -3.05
N ARG A 199 -3.22 20.29 -2.51
CA ARG A 199 -3.53 19.28 -1.49
C ARG A 199 -4.06 19.90 -0.18
N ILE A 200 -3.55 21.07 0.23
CA ILE A 200 -4.09 21.78 1.40
C ILE A 200 -5.54 22.22 1.15
N LYS A 201 -5.85 22.72 -0.06
CA LYS A 201 -7.21 23.07 -0.45
C LYS A 201 -8.12 21.85 -0.52
N LEU A 202 -7.61 20.73 -1.07
CA LEU A 202 -8.34 19.45 -1.11
C LEU A 202 -8.67 18.96 0.29
N LEU A 203 -7.69 19.03 1.22
CA LEU A 203 -7.91 18.68 2.62
C LEU A 203 -9.03 19.54 3.24
N ASN A 204 -9.05 20.85 2.98
CA ASN A 204 -10.12 21.73 3.48
C ASN A 204 -11.50 21.26 2.96
N LEU A 205 -11.65 21.03 1.66
CA LEU A 205 -12.91 20.54 1.08
C LEU A 205 -13.33 19.18 1.64
N ALA A 206 -12.35 18.30 1.89
CA ALA A 206 -12.61 17.00 2.49
C ALA A 206 -13.09 17.13 3.95
N LEU A 207 -12.48 18.01 4.75
CA LEU A 207 -12.89 18.29 6.12
C LEU A 207 -14.30 18.88 6.16
N ASP A 208 -14.65 19.77 5.26
CA ASP A 208 -16.00 20.36 5.13
C ASP A 208 -17.07 19.31 4.78
N SER A 209 -16.67 18.18 4.16
CA SER A 209 -17.57 17.08 3.82
C SER A 209 -17.82 16.08 4.94
N ILE A 210 -17.24 16.29 6.14
CA ILE A 210 -17.37 15.32 7.23
C ILE A 210 -18.81 15.24 7.73
N GLU A 211 -19.33 14.03 7.76
CA GLU A 211 -20.60 13.66 8.36
C GLU A 211 -20.35 12.66 9.48
N ILE A 212 -21.09 12.77 10.60
CA ILE A 212 -20.95 11.89 11.76
C ILE A 212 -22.24 11.11 11.94
N SER A 213 -22.14 9.81 12.23
CA SER A 213 -23.29 8.96 12.55
C SER A 213 -24.00 9.45 13.83
N THR A 214 -25.29 9.12 13.95
CA THR A 214 -26.11 9.53 15.10
C THR A 214 -25.58 9.05 16.46
N ASN A 215 -24.86 7.90 16.48
CA ASN A 215 -24.22 7.37 17.69
C ASN A 215 -22.80 7.90 17.92
N GLY A 216 -22.30 8.79 17.03
CA GLY A 216 -20.96 9.39 17.14
C GLY A 216 -19.79 8.45 16.82
N LYS A 217 -20.05 7.18 16.44
CA LYS A 217 -18.99 6.16 16.31
C LYS A 217 -18.38 6.04 14.91
N LEU A 218 -19.07 6.57 13.90
CA LEU A 218 -18.61 6.53 12.53
C LEU A 218 -18.52 7.95 11.95
N SER A 219 -17.40 8.28 11.32
CA SER A 219 -17.22 9.48 10.51
C SER A 219 -17.12 9.12 9.04
N LEU A 220 -17.72 9.90 8.19
CA LEU A 220 -17.71 9.75 6.74
C LEU A 220 -17.20 11.02 6.10
N MET A 221 -16.22 10.90 5.21
CA MET A 221 -15.74 11.95 4.32
C MET A 221 -16.05 11.59 2.88
N THR A 222 -16.22 12.61 2.03
CA THR A 222 -16.43 12.42 0.60
C THR A 222 -15.40 13.23 -0.18
N LEU A 223 -14.77 12.59 -1.16
CA LEU A 223 -13.91 13.24 -2.16
C LEU A 223 -14.50 13.04 -3.55
N THR A 224 -14.95 14.11 -4.16
CA THR A 224 -15.49 14.11 -5.52
C THR A 224 -14.42 14.44 -6.55
N ARG A 225 -14.65 14.04 -7.80
CA ARG A 225 -13.81 14.48 -8.92
C ARG A 225 -13.84 16.00 -9.12
N GLN A 226 -14.94 16.65 -8.77
CA GLN A 226 -15.04 18.10 -8.81
C GLN A 226 -14.04 18.73 -7.83
N MET A 227 -13.95 18.26 -6.59
CA MET A 227 -12.95 18.71 -5.60
C MET A 227 -11.52 18.57 -6.11
N LEU A 228 -11.19 17.44 -6.74
CA LEU A 228 -9.86 17.22 -7.35
C LEU A 228 -9.58 18.25 -8.47
N ARG A 229 -10.56 18.50 -9.35
CA ARG A 229 -10.42 19.50 -10.42
C ARG A 229 -10.24 20.92 -9.87
N GLU A 230 -11.07 21.33 -8.92
CA GLU A 230 -11.04 22.65 -8.30
C GLU A 230 -9.72 22.95 -7.60
N THR A 231 -9.10 21.94 -7.04
CA THR A 231 -7.82 22.06 -6.32
C THR A 231 -6.60 21.75 -7.17
N ASN A 232 -6.81 21.36 -8.45
CA ASN A 232 -5.75 20.91 -9.36
C ASN A 232 -4.88 19.81 -8.73
N THR A 233 -5.54 18.80 -8.14
CA THR A 233 -4.92 17.66 -7.49
C THR A 233 -5.26 16.35 -8.19
N LEU A 234 -4.51 15.32 -7.88
CA LEU A 234 -4.68 13.95 -8.38
C LEU A 234 -5.30 13.06 -7.30
N PRO A 235 -5.89 11.90 -7.68
CA PRO A 235 -6.45 10.95 -6.71
C PRO A 235 -5.47 10.50 -5.61
N GLU A 236 -4.18 10.43 -5.92
CA GLU A 236 -3.12 10.11 -4.95
C GLU A 236 -2.88 11.20 -3.89
N ASP A 237 -3.29 12.45 -4.15
CA ASP A 237 -3.22 13.52 -3.14
C ASP A 237 -4.23 13.33 -2.01
N ALA A 238 -5.18 12.40 -2.16
CA ALA A 238 -6.13 12.01 -1.12
C ALA A 238 -5.51 11.10 -0.03
N ASP A 239 -4.32 10.58 -0.27
CA ASP A 239 -3.69 9.67 0.70
C ASP A 239 -3.49 10.32 2.06
N GLY A 240 -3.88 9.58 3.12
CA GLY A 240 -3.79 10.05 4.50
C GLY A 240 -4.90 11.02 4.95
N ILE A 241 -5.73 11.57 4.05
CA ILE A 241 -6.82 12.50 4.43
C ILE A 241 -7.82 11.84 5.40
N ILE A 242 -8.15 10.58 5.20
CA ILE A 242 -9.05 9.83 6.09
C ILE A 242 -8.62 9.83 7.56
N ASN A 243 -7.31 9.98 7.84
CA ASN A 243 -6.80 9.98 9.20
C ASN A 243 -7.27 11.20 10.03
N TYR A 244 -7.67 12.28 9.39
CA TYR A 244 -8.27 13.42 10.10
C TYR A 244 -9.63 13.05 10.65
N ALA A 245 -10.50 12.42 9.85
CA ALA A 245 -11.80 11.94 10.31
C ALA A 245 -11.70 10.85 11.39
N LYS A 246 -10.68 9.97 11.31
CA LYS A 246 -10.41 8.97 12.34
C LYS A 246 -10.03 9.57 13.71
N ARG A 247 -9.46 10.77 13.74
CA ARG A 247 -9.01 11.44 14.97
C ARG A 247 -10.09 12.23 15.69
N ILE A 248 -11.31 12.26 15.16
CA ILE A 248 -12.45 12.87 15.84
C ILE A 248 -12.74 12.08 17.11
N GLN A 249 -12.96 12.78 18.22
CA GLN A 249 -13.25 12.15 19.50
C GLN A 249 -14.45 11.19 19.39
N ASP A 250 -14.37 10.04 20.03
CA ASP A 250 -15.38 8.97 20.09
C ASP A 250 -15.60 8.21 18.75
N VAL A 251 -15.01 8.62 17.65
CA VAL A 251 -15.05 7.91 16.37
C VAL A 251 -14.20 6.64 16.42
N ARG A 252 -14.81 5.50 16.14
CA ARG A 252 -14.15 4.19 16.05
C ARG A 252 -13.82 3.79 14.63
N VAL A 253 -14.67 4.20 13.67
CA VAL A 253 -14.48 3.92 12.24
C VAL A 253 -14.58 5.21 11.44
N ALA A 254 -13.55 5.48 10.63
CA ALA A 254 -13.58 6.54 9.62
C ALA A 254 -13.72 5.92 8.23
N VAL A 255 -14.55 6.53 7.40
CA VAL A 255 -14.81 6.15 6.02
C VAL A 255 -14.49 7.30 5.10
N LEU A 256 -13.76 7.03 4.01
CA LEU A 256 -13.56 7.97 2.91
C LEU A 256 -14.16 7.36 1.64
N ILE A 257 -15.17 8.02 1.08
CA ILE A 257 -15.72 7.69 -0.23
C ILE A 257 -15.03 8.58 -1.26
N GLN A 258 -14.24 7.99 -2.13
CA GLN A 258 -13.57 8.69 -3.22
C GLN A 258 -14.21 8.32 -4.56
N GLU A 259 -14.64 9.31 -5.31
CA GLU A 259 -15.22 9.13 -6.64
C GLU A 259 -14.12 8.78 -7.66
N ASN A 260 -14.21 7.60 -8.29
CA ASN A 260 -13.27 7.10 -9.30
C ASN A 260 -13.87 7.18 -10.71
N GLY A 261 -13.00 7.22 -11.73
CA GLY A 261 -13.39 7.08 -13.15
C GLY A 261 -12.81 8.18 -14.05
N ASN A 262 -12.60 7.84 -15.31
CA ASN A 262 -12.19 8.76 -16.37
C ASN A 262 -13.46 9.19 -17.16
N GLY A 263 -13.87 10.43 -17.04
CA GLY A 263 -14.99 11.00 -17.79
C GLY A 263 -16.20 11.41 -16.92
N GLU A 264 -17.06 12.24 -17.49
CA GLU A 264 -18.36 12.58 -16.88
C GLU A 264 -19.27 11.36 -16.93
N SER A 265 -19.70 10.87 -15.77
CA SER A 265 -20.79 9.89 -15.75
C SER A 265 -22.07 10.61 -16.17
N PRO A 266 -22.85 10.04 -17.13
CA PRO A 266 -24.18 10.56 -17.39
C PRO A 266 -24.97 10.61 -16.08
N SER A 267 -25.83 11.61 -15.92
CA SER A 267 -26.60 11.89 -14.72
C SER A 267 -27.51 10.74 -14.21
N ASN A 268 -27.57 9.62 -14.93
CA ASN A 268 -28.38 8.43 -14.61
C ASN A 268 -27.56 7.12 -14.50
N CYS A 269 -26.23 7.18 -14.45
CA CYS A 269 -25.41 5.96 -14.23
C CYS A 269 -24.86 5.93 -12.81
N PRO A 270 -24.81 4.75 -12.18
CA PRO A 270 -24.15 4.61 -10.88
C PRO A 270 -22.71 5.06 -10.98
N GLY A 271 -22.27 5.84 -9.98
CA GLY A 271 -20.88 6.29 -9.86
C GLY A 271 -19.98 5.13 -9.46
N ARG A 272 -18.69 5.24 -9.82
CA ARG A 272 -17.66 4.33 -9.33
C ARG A 272 -16.94 4.96 -8.16
N PHE A 273 -16.88 4.24 -7.06
CA PHE A 273 -16.27 4.74 -5.83
C PHE A 273 -15.22 3.76 -5.32
N HIS A 274 -14.15 4.34 -4.80
CA HIS A 274 -13.25 3.64 -3.89
C HIS A 274 -13.61 4.04 -2.46
N VAL A 275 -13.87 3.06 -1.61
CA VAL A 275 -14.21 3.28 -0.19
C VAL A 275 -13.05 2.80 0.66
N SER A 276 -12.43 3.73 1.36
CA SER A 276 -11.38 3.44 2.35
C SER A 276 -11.98 3.42 3.74
N LEU A 277 -11.54 2.49 4.58
CA LEU A 277 -11.97 2.31 5.95
C LEU A 277 -10.74 2.37 6.88
N ARG A 278 -10.87 3.06 8.00
CA ARG A 278 -9.86 3.06 9.06
C ARG A 278 -10.56 2.85 10.41
N SER A 279 -9.96 2.03 11.27
CA SER A 279 -10.44 1.76 12.63
C SER A 279 -9.42 2.19 13.68
N ASP A 280 -9.88 2.42 14.88
CA ASP A 280 -9.06 2.59 16.08
C ASP A 280 -8.52 1.25 16.63
N GLY A 281 -8.90 0.13 15.99
CA GLY A 281 -8.56 -1.24 16.39
C GLY A 281 -9.68 -1.98 17.15
N THR A 282 -10.76 -1.29 17.52
CA THR A 282 -11.92 -1.91 18.20
C THR A 282 -12.89 -2.58 17.24
N VAL A 283 -12.83 -2.21 15.96
CA VAL A 283 -13.71 -2.72 14.88
C VAL A 283 -12.85 -3.30 13.76
N ASP A 284 -13.11 -4.53 13.35
CA ASP A 284 -12.46 -5.16 12.20
C ASP A 284 -13.03 -4.62 10.88
N VAL A 285 -12.35 -3.62 10.30
CA VAL A 285 -12.76 -3.04 9.01
C VAL A 285 -12.41 -3.92 7.82
N ALA A 286 -11.52 -4.93 7.96
CA ALA A 286 -11.27 -5.88 6.89
C ALA A 286 -12.49 -6.79 6.68
N ALA A 287 -13.15 -7.23 7.76
CA ALA A 287 -14.38 -7.99 7.67
C ALA A 287 -15.52 -7.17 7.02
N ILE A 288 -15.59 -5.86 7.32
CA ILE A 288 -16.53 -4.96 6.65
C ILE A 288 -16.23 -4.86 5.15
N ALA A 289 -14.97 -4.60 4.77
CA ALA A 289 -14.57 -4.48 3.37
C ALA A 289 -14.80 -5.79 2.60
N ALA A 290 -14.54 -6.94 3.20
CA ALA A 290 -14.75 -8.25 2.58
C ALA A 290 -16.23 -8.49 2.19
N ALA A 291 -17.20 -7.98 2.98
CA ALA A 291 -18.62 -8.05 2.66
C ALA A 291 -18.98 -7.28 1.36
N PHE A 292 -18.13 -6.35 0.93
CA PHE A 292 -18.25 -5.60 -0.33
C PHE A 292 -17.25 -6.06 -1.40
N GLY A 293 -16.63 -7.24 -1.23
CA GLY A 293 -15.64 -7.77 -2.17
C GLY A 293 -14.25 -7.11 -2.10
N GLY A 294 -13.97 -6.39 -1.02
CA GLY A 294 -12.69 -5.76 -0.74
C GLY A 294 -11.84 -6.55 0.27
N GLY A 295 -10.92 -5.86 0.95
CA GLY A 295 -10.05 -6.47 1.97
C GLY A 295 -9.06 -5.47 2.55
N GLY A 296 -8.13 -5.95 3.36
CA GLY A 296 -7.11 -5.17 4.03
C GLY A 296 -6.76 -5.73 5.41
N HIS A 297 -6.24 -4.86 6.26
CA HIS A 297 -5.99 -5.15 7.68
C HIS A 297 -7.22 -4.87 8.55
N CYS A 298 -7.25 -5.41 9.76
CA CYS A 298 -8.33 -5.19 10.72
C CYS A 298 -8.57 -3.70 11.05
N ASN A 299 -7.53 -2.86 10.94
CA ASN A 299 -7.59 -1.41 11.21
C ASN A 299 -7.53 -0.53 9.96
N ALA A 300 -7.29 -1.11 8.76
CA ALA A 300 -7.17 -0.38 7.50
C ALA A 300 -7.57 -1.27 6.32
N ALA A 301 -8.72 -1.00 5.70
CA ALA A 301 -9.24 -1.81 4.60
C ALA A 301 -9.92 -0.92 3.55
N GLY A 302 -10.30 -1.50 2.41
CA GLY A 302 -11.01 -0.79 1.37
C GLY A 302 -11.65 -1.70 0.34
N PHE A 303 -12.57 -1.14 -0.45
CA PHE A 303 -13.27 -1.82 -1.53
C PHE A 303 -13.67 -0.85 -2.64
N ASN A 304 -13.95 -1.39 -3.82
CA ASN A 304 -14.49 -0.61 -4.93
C ASN A 304 -15.95 -1.01 -5.15
N ILE A 305 -16.80 -0.03 -5.46
CA ILE A 305 -18.23 -0.25 -5.66
C ILE A 305 -18.79 0.68 -6.74
N GLU A 306 -19.79 0.17 -7.50
CA GLU A 306 -20.63 0.98 -8.37
C GLU A 306 -21.98 1.17 -7.66
N ALA A 307 -22.37 2.42 -7.37
CA ALA A 307 -23.58 2.72 -6.62
C ALA A 307 -24.06 4.16 -6.87
N ASP A 308 -25.26 4.49 -6.41
CA ASP A 308 -25.64 5.88 -6.14
C ASP A 308 -24.95 6.37 -4.87
N MET A 309 -24.50 7.62 -4.86
CA MET A 309 -23.79 8.19 -3.73
C MET A 309 -24.66 8.24 -2.45
N GLY A 310 -25.94 8.59 -2.59
CA GLY A 310 -26.87 8.68 -1.47
C GLY A 310 -27.14 7.30 -0.86
N GLU A 311 -27.37 6.28 -1.73
CA GLU A 311 -27.54 4.90 -1.28
C GLU A 311 -26.27 4.36 -0.61
N LEU A 312 -25.09 4.69 -1.14
CA LEU A 312 -23.83 4.26 -0.56
C LEU A 312 -23.63 4.87 0.82
N LYS A 313 -23.87 6.18 0.98
CA LYS A 313 -23.80 6.85 2.28
C LYS A 313 -24.77 6.22 3.29
N SER A 314 -26.02 5.95 2.88
CA SER A 314 -27.02 5.32 3.74
C SER A 314 -26.53 3.94 4.24
N LYS A 315 -26.06 3.09 3.32
CA LYS A 315 -25.51 1.77 3.66
C LYS A 315 -24.33 1.86 4.63
N ILE A 316 -23.46 2.86 4.46
CA ILE A 316 -22.32 3.08 5.36
C ILE A 316 -22.79 3.51 6.74
N PHE A 317 -23.77 4.43 6.83
CA PHE A 317 -24.33 4.85 8.12
C PHE A 317 -25.10 3.74 8.84
N ASP A 318 -25.74 2.81 8.11
CA ASP A 318 -26.38 1.64 8.69
C ASP A 318 -25.36 0.70 9.40
N LEU A 319 -24.10 0.68 8.93
CA LEU A 319 -23.03 -0.05 9.61
C LEU A 319 -22.73 0.52 10.99
N ALA A 320 -22.91 1.84 11.18
CA ALA A 320 -22.67 2.47 12.49
C ALA A 320 -23.56 1.92 13.61
N GLN A 321 -24.72 1.38 13.27
CA GLN A 321 -25.61 0.74 14.27
C GLN A 321 -25.03 -0.56 14.83
N LYS A 322 -24.02 -1.14 14.18
CA LYS A 322 -23.35 -2.39 14.58
C LYS A 322 -21.99 -2.13 15.26
N ILE A 323 -21.58 -0.86 15.34
CA ILE A 323 -20.34 -0.36 15.94
C ILE A 323 -20.64 0.26 17.32
#